data_b1a38b94caf573496c743740777b97b0
#
_entry.id   b1a38b94caf573496c743740777b97b0
#
_cell.length_a   1.000
_cell.length_b   1.000
_cell.length_c   1.000
_cell.angle_alpha   90.00
_cell.angle_beta   90.00
_cell.angle_gamma   90.00
#
_symmetry.space_group_name_H-M   'P 1'
#
loop_
_entity.id
_entity.type
_entity.pdbx_description
1 polymer ?
#
loop_
_entity_poly.entity_id
_entity_poly.type
_entity_poly.pdbx_seq_one_letter_code
_entity_poly.pdbx_strand_id
1 'polypeptide(L)'
;MTNPHGASAPAAAPRIDLHAHSTASDGTASPTQFAETAALAGLNVVALTDHDTVDGVAEAVAAAAPLGVRVVPGVELSVMDGRDEVHLLGLHLAHIEAIAAALVTFQQGRRERAEAMV
;
A
#
# COMPACT_ATOMS: atom_id res chain seq x y z
N MET A 1 18.76 -25.36 -4.09
CA MET A 1 19.65 -26.46 -4.46
C MET A 1 21.06 -26.15 -3.98
N THR A 2 21.69 -27.04 -3.24
CA THR A 2 23.08 -26.86 -2.80
C THR A 2 24.03 -27.17 -3.94
N ASN A 3 25.10 -26.40 -4.07
CA ASN A 3 26.08 -26.65 -5.07
C ASN A 3 27.01 -27.80 -4.59
N PRO A 4 27.73 -28.49 -5.52
CA PRO A 4 28.54 -29.65 -5.19
C PRO A 4 29.67 -29.40 -4.17
N HIS A 5 30.01 -28.15 -3.93
CA HIS A 5 31.06 -27.78 -2.95
C HIS A 5 30.48 -27.42 -1.58
N GLY A 6 29.22 -27.77 -1.32
CA GLY A 6 28.58 -27.52 -0.05
C GLY A 6 28.05 -26.10 0.17
N ALA A 7 28.31 -25.20 -0.77
CA ALA A 7 27.72 -23.85 -0.71
C ALA A 7 26.35 -23.84 -1.39
N SER A 8 25.39 -23.21 -0.76
CA SER A 8 24.09 -22.97 -1.39
C SER A 8 24.21 -21.95 -2.51
N ALA A 9 23.44 -22.11 -3.57
CA ALA A 9 23.27 -21.05 -4.55
C ALA A 9 22.72 -19.79 -3.84
N PRO A 10 23.16 -18.58 -4.22
CA PRO A 10 22.59 -17.37 -3.62
C PRO A 10 21.08 -17.36 -3.82
N ALA A 11 20.34 -17.06 -2.76
CA ALA A 11 18.91 -16.83 -2.90
C ALA A 11 18.69 -15.65 -3.85
N ALA A 12 17.65 -15.72 -4.66
CA ALA A 12 17.26 -14.58 -5.47
C ALA A 12 16.96 -13.39 -4.55
N ALA A 13 17.38 -12.20 -4.96
CA ALA A 13 17.05 -10.98 -4.22
C ALA A 13 15.53 -10.84 -4.09
N PRO A 14 15.01 -10.42 -2.93
CA PRO A 14 13.59 -10.18 -2.77
C PRO A 14 13.11 -9.13 -3.78
N ARG A 15 11.93 -9.37 -4.33
CA ARG A 15 11.27 -8.41 -5.23
C ARG A 15 10.24 -7.63 -4.43
N ILE A 16 10.41 -6.31 -4.41
CA ILE A 16 9.66 -5.42 -3.52
C ILE A 16 9.08 -4.28 -4.33
N ASP A 17 7.80 -3.95 -4.07
CA ASP A 17 7.14 -2.76 -4.59
C ASP A 17 6.41 -2.08 -3.43
N LEU A 18 6.84 -0.88 -3.07
CA LEU A 18 6.34 -0.15 -1.91
C LEU A 18 5.40 1.01 -2.28
N HIS A 19 4.88 1.03 -3.49
CA HIS A 19 3.98 2.11 -3.92
C HIS A 19 2.96 1.56 -4.92
N ALA A 20 1.77 1.25 -4.43
CA ALA A 20 0.70 0.73 -5.27
C ALA A 20 -0.67 1.15 -4.76
N HIS A 21 -1.64 1.19 -5.65
CA HIS A 21 -3.00 1.62 -5.36
C HIS A 21 -4.01 0.54 -5.72
N SER A 22 -5.14 0.55 -5.02
CA SER A 22 -6.28 -0.31 -5.29
C SER A 22 -7.53 0.51 -5.60
N THR A 23 -8.65 -0.18 -5.82
CA THR A 23 -9.95 0.48 -5.99
C THR A 23 -10.44 1.20 -4.74
N ALA A 24 -9.78 1.02 -3.58
CA ALA A 24 -10.07 1.83 -2.41
C ALA A 24 -9.74 3.32 -2.63
N SER A 25 -8.86 3.62 -3.59
CA SER A 25 -8.62 4.98 -4.08
C SER A 25 -8.76 5.04 -5.59
N ASP A 26 -7.68 5.16 -6.33
CA ASP A 26 -7.70 5.37 -7.78
C ASP A 26 -7.13 4.22 -8.61
N GLY A 27 -6.83 3.10 -7.98
CA GLY A 27 -6.38 1.91 -8.70
C GLY A 27 -7.51 1.18 -9.38
N THR A 28 -7.20 0.23 -10.24
CA THR A 28 -8.18 -0.54 -11.00
C THR A 28 -8.41 -1.94 -10.46
N ALA A 29 -7.49 -2.45 -9.62
CA ALA A 29 -7.61 -3.74 -9.00
C ALA A 29 -8.17 -3.61 -7.59
N SER A 30 -9.06 -4.53 -7.20
CA SER A 30 -9.48 -4.62 -5.80
C SER A 30 -8.27 -4.96 -4.91
N PRO A 31 -8.34 -4.75 -3.58
CA PRO A 31 -7.26 -5.17 -2.71
C PRO A 31 -6.92 -6.67 -2.84
N THR A 32 -7.91 -7.52 -3.05
CA THR A 32 -7.70 -8.96 -3.31
C THR A 32 -6.96 -9.18 -4.63
N GLN A 33 -7.42 -8.55 -5.71
CA GLN A 33 -6.77 -8.65 -7.02
C GLN A 33 -5.36 -8.09 -7.01
N PHE A 34 -5.13 -7.03 -6.25
CA PHE A 34 -3.80 -6.47 -6.04
C PHE A 34 -2.85 -7.51 -5.45
N ALA A 35 -3.28 -8.23 -4.40
CA ALA A 35 -2.48 -9.29 -3.79
C ALA A 35 -2.21 -10.44 -4.77
N GLU A 36 -3.22 -10.85 -5.52
CA GLU A 36 -3.09 -11.92 -6.53
C GLU A 36 -2.12 -11.51 -7.64
N THR A 37 -2.23 -10.29 -8.14
CA THR A 37 -1.35 -9.77 -9.19
C THR A 37 0.09 -9.69 -8.70
N ALA A 38 0.30 -9.26 -7.45
CA ALA A 38 1.62 -9.22 -6.84
C ALA A 38 2.25 -10.62 -6.78
N ALA A 39 1.47 -11.63 -6.39
CA ALA A 39 1.94 -13.01 -6.36
C ALA A 39 2.31 -13.52 -7.75
N LEU A 40 1.47 -13.26 -8.75
CA LEU A 40 1.74 -13.67 -10.13
C LEU A 40 2.97 -12.98 -10.71
N ALA A 41 3.24 -11.74 -10.31
CA ALA A 41 4.44 -11.01 -10.72
C ALA A 41 5.71 -11.45 -9.98
N GLY A 42 5.60 -12.36 -9.03
CA GLY A 42 6.74 -12.85 -8.26
C GLY A 42 7.22 -11.88 -7.20
N LEU A 43 6.38 -10.93 -6.77
CA LEU A 43 6.73 -10.00 -5.70
C LEU A 43 6.65 -10.68 -4.34
N ASN A 44 7.62 -10.41 -3.50
CA ASN A 44 7.69 -10.96 -2.14
C ASN A 44 7.05 -10.04 -1.11
N VAL A 45 7.24 -8.73 -1.30
CA VAL A 45 6.76 -7.70 -0.40
C VAL A 45 6.16 -6.57 -1.23
N VAL A 46 4.96 -6.15 -0.87
CA VAL A 46 4.28 -5.03 -1.53
C VAL A 46 3.67 -4.12 -0.47
N ALA A 47 3.61 -2.83 -0.74
CA ALA A 47 2.86 -1.91 0.09
C ALA A 47 1.62 -1.45 -0.65
N LEU A 48 0.48 -1.49 0.02
CA LEU A 48 -0.73 -0.85 -0.47
C LEU A 48 -0.76 0.56 0.10
N THR A 49 -0.68 1.55 -0.79
CA THR A 49 -0.54 2.96 -0.42
C THR A 49 -1.63 3.78 -1.11
N ASP A 50 -2.88 3.44 -0.85
CA ASP A 50 -4.01 4.17 -1.42
C ASP A 50 -4.02 5.63 -0.98
N HIS A 51 -4.59 6.50 -1.82
CA HIS A 51 -4.70 7.93 -1.53
C HIS A 51 -5.63 8.16 -0.33
N ASP A 52 -5.09 8.70 0.74
CA ASP A 52 -5.82 9.21 1.91
C ASP A 52 -6.77 8.20 2.56
N THR A 53 -6.52 6.91 2.38
CA THR A 53 -7.33 5.85 2.99
C THR A 53 -6.48 4.60 3.27
N VAL A 54 -6.87 3.86 4.29
CA VAL A 54 -6.31 2.54 4.60
C VAL A 54 -7.38 1.44 4.51
N ASP A 55 -8.53 1.75 3.92
CA ASP A 55 -9.69 0.85 3.92
C ASP A 55 -9.43 -0.48 3.21
N GLY A 56 -8.51 -0.51 2.24
CA GLY A 56 -8.18 -1.74 1.52
C GLY A 56 -7.11 -2.61 2.17
N VAL A 57 -6.45 -2.12 3.21
CA VAL A 57 -5.28 -2.81 3.79
C VAL A 57 -5.62 -4.17 4.37
N ALA A 58 -6.67 -4.27 5.18
CA ALA A 58 -7.04 -5.52 5.82
C ALA A 58 -7.40 -6.62 4.80
N GLU A 59 -8.13 -6.25 3.76
CA GLU A 59 -8.47 -7.17 2.67
C GLU A 59 -7.22 -7.64 1.92
N ALA A 60 -6.32 -6.73 1.60
CA ALA A 60 -5.08 -7.07 0.90
C ALA A 60 -4.19 -8.00 1.73
N VAL A 61 -4.04 -7.72 3.01
CA VAL A 61 -3.27 -8.56 3.95
C VAL A 61 -3.86 -9.97 4.00
N ALA A 62 -5.17 -10.08 4.15
CA ALA A 62 -5.85 -11.38 4.21
C ALA A 62 -5.70 -12.17 2.91
N ALA A 63 -5.84 -11.51 1.76
CA ALA A 63 -5.71 -12.16 0.46
C ALA A 63 -4.27 -12.60 0.18
N ALA A 64 -3.30 -11.84 0.63
CA ALA A 64 -1.87 -12.11 0.36
C ALA A 64 -1.31 -13.25 1.22
N ALA A 65 -1.83 -13.45 2.42
CA ALA A 65 -1.28 -14.42 3.38
C ALA A 65 -1.13 -15.83 2.78
N PRO A 66 -2.16 -16.44 2.16
CA PRO A 66 -2.01 -17.78 1.57
C PRO A 66 -1.14 -17.79 0.31
N LEU A 67 -0.84 -16.65 -0.27
CA LEU A 67 -0.03 -16.53 -1.49
C LEU A 67 1.46 -16.32 -1.18
N GLY A 68 1.84 -16.22 0.08
CA GLY A 68 3.21 -15.99 0.49
C GLY A 68 3.73 -14.58 0.20
N VAL A 69 2.85 -13.63 -0.03
CA VAL A 69 3.20 -12.22 -0.24
C VAL A 69 2.97 -11.46 1.06
N ARG A 70 3.95 -10.66 1.45
CA ARG A 70 3.81 -9.75 2.59
C ARG A 70 3.26 -8.42 2.11
N VAL A 71 2.15 -8.00 2.69
CA VAL A 71 1.60 -6.66 2.45
C VAL A 71 2.02 -5.74 3.59
N VAL A 72 2.70 -4.67 3.22
CA VAL A 72 3.08 -3.60 4.15
C VAL A 72 1.92 -2.61 4.19
N PRO A 73 1.32 -2.37 5.37
CA PRO A 73 0.26 -1.36 5.49
C PRO A 73 0.83 0.02 5.19
N GLY A 74 0.18 0.75 4.29
CA GLY A 74 0.64 2.05 3.88
C GLY A 74 -0.50 3.00 3.51
N VAL A 75 -0.14 4.23 3.24
CA VAL A 75 -1.04 5.28 2.77
C VAL A 75 -0.23 6.32 2.01
N GLU A 76 -0.82 6.88 0.97
CA GLU A 76 -0.27 8.04 0.29
C GLU A 76 -1.09 9.27 0.67
N LEU A 77 -0.52 10.14 1.50
CA LEU A 77 -1.21 11.33 1.97
C LEU A 77 -1.01 12.48 0.98
N SER A 78 -2.10 13.15 0.63
CA SER A 78 -2.07 14.37 -0.17
C SER A 78 -2.10 15.56 0.80
N VAL A 79 -0.97 16.23 0.94
CA VAL A 79 -0.82 17.36 1.86
C VAL A 79 -0.49 18.62 1.09
N MET A 80 -0.87 19.77 1.64
CA MET A 80 -0.59 21.07 1.04
C MET A 80 0.64 21.70 1.70
N ASP A 81 1.56 22.17 0.87
CA ASP A 81 2.66 23.03 1.27
C ASP A 81 2.44 24.39 0.60
N GLY A 82 1.80 25.30 1.28
CA GLY A 82 1.34 26.54 0.67
C GLY A 82 0.30 26.27 -0.42
N ARG A 83 0.64 26.53 -1.69
CA ARG A 83 -0.23 26.25 -2.85
C ARG A 83 0.08 24.93 -3.54
N ASP A 84 1.18 24.30 -3.15
CA ASP A 84 1.64 23.06 -3.77
C ASP A 84 1.07 21.85 -3.04
N GLU A 85 0.56 20.88 -3.80
CA GLU A 85 0.18 19.59 -3.25
C GLU A 85 1.41 18.68 -3.23
N VAL A 86 1.68 18.09 -2.07
CA VAL A 86 2.80 17.15 -1.88
C VAL A 86 2.20 15.81 -1.46
N HIS A 87 2.68 14.73 -2.06
CA HIS A 87 2.29 13.38 -1.67
C HIS A 87 3.34 12.77 -0.75
N LEU A 88 2.90 12.32 0.42
CA LEU A 88 3.76 11.66 1.40
C LEU A 88 3.36 10.20 1.55
N LEU A 89 4.32 9.30 1.42
CA LEU A 89 4.09 7.88 1.66
C LEU A 89 4.33 7.57 3.14
N GLY A 90 3.31 7.00 3.78
CA GLY A 90 3.46 6.36 5.08
C GLY A 90 3.55 4.86 4.89
N LEU A 91 4.55 4.22 5.46
CA LEU A 91 4.77 2.78 5.36
C LEU A 91 4.87 2.16 6.74
N HIS A 92 4.60 0.86 6.84
CA HIS A 92 4.63 0.12 8.10
C HIS A 92 3.72 0.73 9.16
N LEU A 93 2.52 1.12 8.74
CA LEU A 93 1.56 1.73 9.65
C LEU A 93 1.17 0.76 10.76
N ALA A 94 1.18 1.24 12.00
CA ALA A 94 0.64 0.55 13.16
C ALA A 94 -0.68 1.20 13.57
N HIS A 95 -1.52 0.50 14.31
CA HIS A 95 -2.79 1.03 14.80
C HIS A 95 -3.69 1.54 13.66
N ILE A 96 -3.91 0.69 12.67
CA ILE A 96 -4.65 1.02 11.44
C ILE A 96 -6.02 1.64 11.73
N GLU A 97 -6.73 1.16 12.76
CA GLU A 97 -8.06 1.68 13.11
C GLU A 97 -8.01 3.14 13.55
N ALA A 98 -7.00 3.52 14.33
CA ALA A 98 -6.83 4.90 14.75
C ALA A 98 -6.44 5.79 13.57
N ILE A 99 -5.61 5.29 12.68
CA ILE A 99 -5.22 5.99 11.46
C ILE A 99 -6.43 6.17 10.55
N ALA A 100 -7.24 5.13 10.38
CA ALA A 100 -8.47 5.22 9.57
C ALA A 100 -9.41 6.31 10.09
N ALA A 101 -9.60 6.39 11.41
CA ALA A 101 -10.42 7.43 12.01
C ALA A 101 -9.86 8.84 11.77
N ALA A 102 -8.55 9.00 11.90
CA ALA A 102 -7.89 10.28 11.63
C ALA A 102 -8.01 10.69 10.17
N LEU A 103 -7.93 9.72 9.25
CA LEU A 103 -8.03 9.98 7.81
C LEU A 103 -9.43 10.43 7.39
N VAL A 104 -10.48 10.01 8.07
CA VAL A 104 -11.84 10.51 7.80
C VAL A 104 -11.89 12.04 7.95
N THR A 105 -11.35 12.58 9.03
CA THR A 105 -11.27 14.02 9.26
C THR A 105 -10.40 14.70 8.18
N PHE A 106 -9.29 14.08 7.83
CA PHE A 106 -8.39 14.58 6.79
C PHE A 106 -9.11 14.66 5.44
N GLN A 107 -9.85 13.63 5.06
CA GLN A 107 -10.62 13.58 3.81
C GLN A 107 -11.69 14.68 3.79
N GLN A 108 -12.37 14.92 4.90
CA GLN A 108 -13.35 15.99 5.02
C GLN A 108 -12.71 17.35 4.77
N GLY A 109 -11.56 17.61 5.38
CA GLY A 109 -10.82 18.86 5.17
C GLY A 109 -10.45 19.06 3.71
N ARG A 110 -10.05 18.01 3.00
CA ARG A 110 -9.76 18.08 1.58
C ARG A 110 -11.00 18.43 0.75
N ARG A 111 -12.14 17.82 1.05
CA ARG A 111 -13.41 18.12 0.36
C ARG A 111 -13.83 19.55 0.57
N GLU A 112 -13.76 20.04 1.79
CA GLU A 112 -14.11 21.43 2.12
C GLU A 112 -13.21 22.41 1.36
N ARG A 113 -11.92 22.15 1.25
CA ARG A 113 -11.01 22.98 0.46
C ARG A 113 -11.36 22.96 -1.02
N ALA A 114 -11.68 21.80 -1.57
CA ALA A 114 -12.08 21.67 -2.98
C ALA A 114 -13.36 22.45 -3.27
N GLU A 115 -14.36 22.37 -2.40
CA GLU A 115 -15.61 23.10 -2.53
C GLU A 115 -15.38 24.62 -2.45
N ALA A 116 -14.50 25.07 -1.58
CA ALA A 116 -14.17 26.48 -1.43
C ALA A 116 -13.42 27.07 -2.65
N MET A 117 -12.81 26.22 -3.47
CA MET A 117 -12.05 26.63 -4.64
C MET A 117 -12.90 26.72 -5.92
N VAL A 118 -14.12 26.25 -5.88
CA VAL A 118 -15.04 26.25 -7.04
C VAL A 118 -15.70 27.61 -7.26
#